data_1ab5a5f55b64b8130ba82c267eedcd52
#
_entry.id   1ab5a5f55b64b8130ba82c267eedcd52
#
_cell.length_a   1.000
_cell.length_b   1.000
_cell.length_c   1.000
_cell.angle_alpha   90.00
_cell.angle_beta   90.00
_cell.angle_gamma   90.00
#
_symmetry.space_group_name_H-M   'P 1'
#
loop_
_entity.id
_entity.type
_entity.pdbx_description
1 polymer ?
#
loop_
_entity_poly.entity_id
_entity_poly.type
_entity_poly.pdbx_seq_one_letter_code
_entity_poly.pdbx_strand_id
1 'polypeptide(L)'
;FSWTKNVHLPEGKFYGSAIYASKVNLTPSTPIYNEDGTYASGYRENNGYNPILEAEVNDYYARTVRAMGTAKIAYNVWDNLKVSSVFTVDYSLTKDFFFQSPDGRDGATYQGRGRMQMTDRIRYTSQNNLTYSKTFGKHSVSAVTAFEVMKYDYEDLYAAKKTYGQDINTSLGNAADPIDADQKLQEDALMS
;
A
#
# COMPACT_ATOMS: atom_id res chain seq x y z
N PHE A 1 -9.92 5.98 12.81
CA PHE A 1 -8.49 5.69 12.79
C PHE A 1 -8.29 4.19 12.68
N SER A 2 -7.45 3.75 11.76
CA SER A 2 -7.01 2.36 11.65
C SER A 2 -5.51 2.30 11.41
N TRP A 3 -4.89 1.25 11.95
CA TRP A 3 -3.51 0.92 11.69
C TRP A 3 -3.43 -0.56 11.30
N THR A 4 -2.74 -0.88 10.22
CA THR A 4 -2.60 -2.23 9.72
C THR A 4 -1.15 -2.47 9.29
N LYS A 5 -0.59 -3.60 9.70
CA LYS A 5 0.65 -4.12 9.15
C LYS A 5 0.34 -5.44 8.46
N ASN A 6 0.51 -5.50 7.16
CA ASN A 6 0.44 -6.72 6.38
C ASN A 6 1.85 -7.23 6.14
N VAL A 7 2.11 -8.46 6.53
CA VAL A 7 3.34 -9.17 6.17
C VAL A 7 3.01 -10.06 4.99
N HIS A 8 3.77 -9.92 3.93
CA HIS A 8 3.59 -10.67 2.70
C HIS A 8 4.68 -11.74 2.59
N LEU A 9 4.37 -12.85 1.94
CA LEU A 9 5.40 -13.76 1.50
C LEU A 9 6.24 -13.06 0.42
N PRO A 10 7.57 -13.09 0.51
CA PRO A 10 8.42 -12.48 -0.49
C PRO A 10 8.17 -13.11 -1.87
N GLU A 11 7.79 -12.26 -2.82
CA GLU A 11 7.58 -12.65 -4.21
C GLU A 11 8.84 -12.28 -4.99
N GLY A 12 9.48 -13.27 -5.59
CA GLY A 12 10.65 -13.04 -6.44
C GLY A 12 10.28 -12.54 -7.84
N LYS A 13 11.27 -12.03 -8.55
CA LYS A 13 11.13 -11.53 -9.92
C LYS A 13 10.76 -12.63 -10.92
N PHE A 14 11.19 -13.87 -10.68
CA PHE A 14 10.93 -15.01 -11.54
C PHE A 14 9.87 -15.91 -10.94
N TYR A 15 9.15 -16.62 -11.81
CA TYR A 15 8.09 -17.54 -11.43
C TYR A 15 8.54 -18.59 -10.36
N GLY A 16 9.78 -19.08 -10.45
CA GLY A 16 10.34 -20.02 -9.50
C GLY A 16 10.72 -19.42 -8.15
N SER A 17 10.91 -18.09 -8.05
CA SER A 17 11.22 -17.41 -6.79
C SER A 17 9.97 -17.00 -5.99
N ALA A 18 8.79 -17.09 -6.60
CA ALA A 18 7.55 -16.89 -5.90
C ALA A 18 7.28 -18.10 -4.99
N ILE A 19 7.21 -17.87 -3.68
CA ILE A 19 6.99 -18.95 -2.69
C ILE A 19 5.71 -19.72 -3.00
N TYR A 20 4.66 -19.01 -3.42
CA TYR A 20 3.40 -19.64 -3.76
C TYR A 20 3.51 -20.53 -5.02
N ALA A 21 4.19 -20.06 -6.06
CA ALA A 21 4.40 -20.84 -7.28
C ALA A 21 5.28 -22.09 -7.05
N SER A 22 6.21 -22.02 -6.12
CA SER A 22 7.06 -23.17 -5.73
C SER A 22 6.26 -24.37 -5.24
N LYS A 23 5.08 -24.15 -4.64
CA LYS A 23 4.18 -25.26 -4.23
C LYS A 23 3.70 -26.11 -5.39
N VAL A 24 3.66 -25.56 -6.59
CA VAL A 24 3.21 -26.27 -7.80
C VAL A 24 4.38 -26.89 -8.53
N ASN A 25 5.56 -26.28 -8.45
CA ASN A 25 6.74 -26.68 -9.19
C ASN A 25 7.56 -27.79 -8.48
N LEU A 26 7.57 -27.78 -7.15
CA LEU A 26 8.35 -28.73 -6.37
C LEU A 26 7.52 -29.97 -6.00
N THR A 27 8.14 -31.14 -6.09
CA THR A 27 7.53 -32.38 -5.64
C THR A 27 7.62 -32.50 -4.11
N PRO A 28 6.71 -33.23 -3.45
CA PRO A 28 6.78 -33.47 -1.99
C PRO A 28 8.05 -34.16 -1.52
N SER A 29 8.75 -34.85 -2.42
CA SER A 29 10.00 -35.55 -2.14
C SER A 29 11.25 -34.70 -2.29
N THR A 30 11.11 -33.43 -2.71
CA THR A 30 12.24 -32.51 -2.86
C THR A 30 12.79 -32.13 -1.49
N PRO A 31 14.06 -32.37 -1.18
CA PRO A 31 14.64 -32.11 0.12
C PRO A 31 14.73 -30.60 0.36
N ILE A 32 14.36 -30.12 1.55
CA ILE A 32 14.50 -28.70 1.96
C ILE A 32 15.93 -28.44 2.44
N TYR A 33 16.54 -29.43 3.11
CA TYR A 33 17.87 -29.34 3.69
C TYR A 33 18.78 -30.39 3.10
N ASN A 34 20.05 -30.08 3.03
CA ASN A 34 21.13 -31.02 2.77
C ASN A 34 21.41 -31.91 4.01
N GLU A 35 22.21 -32.95 3.87
CA GLU A 35 22.59 -33.84 4.98
C GLU A 35 23.38 -33.10 6.09
N ASP A 36 24.06 -32.02 5.75
CA ASP A 36 24.79 -31.16 6.68
C ASP A 36 23.91 -30.11 7.40
N GLY A 37 22.59 -30.09 7.13
CA GLY A 37 21.63 -29.15 7.72
C GLY A 37 21.55 -27.78 7.03
N THR A 38 22.33 -27.54 5.98
CA THR A 38 22.24 -26.34 5.15
C THR A 38 21.03 -26.43 4.24
N TYR A 39 20.54 -25.27 3.75
CA TYR A 39 19.44 -25.26 2.79
C TYR A 39 19.85 -25.89 1.46
N ALA A 40 19.09 -26.86 0.99
CA ALA A 40 19.27 -27.40 -0.33
C ALA A 40 18.93 -26.39 -1.41
N SER A 41 19.67 -26.38 -2.49
CA SER A 41 19.53 -25.44 -3.61
C SER A 41 19.69 -26.17 -4.95
N GLY A 42 19.47 -25.46 -6.05
CA GLY A 42 19.70 -26.01 -7.37
C GLY A 42 18.58 -26.88 -7.92
N TYR A 43 17.37 -26.77 -7.38
CA TYR A 43 16.19 -27.46 -7.91
C TYR A 43 15.89 -27.00 -9.33
N ARG A 44 16.04 -27.93 -10.26
CA ARG A 44 15.86 -27.70 -11.69
C ARG A 44 14.44 -27.21 -12.00
N GLU A 45 13.47 -27.81 -11.34
CA GLU A 45 12.04 -27.56 -11.49
C GLU A 45 11.64 -26.17 -10.98
N ASN A 46 12.42 -25.59 -10.09
CA ASN A 46 12.16 -24.30 -9.47
C ASN A 46 13.29 -23.28 -9.68
N ASN A 47 14.01 -23.35 -10.78
CA ASN A 47 15.11 -22.44 -11.11
C ASN A 47 16.17 -22.28 -10.00
N GLY A 48 16.34 -23.28 -9.17
CA GLY A 48 17.30 -23.30 -8.07
C GLY A 48 16.85 -22.60 -6.79
N TYR A 49 15.58 -22.16 -6.69
CA TYR A 49 15.05 -21.52 -5.49
C TYR A 49 14.59 -22.53 -4.45
N ASN A 50 15.01 -22.33 -3.21
CA ASN A 50 14.42 -22.99 -2.06
C ASN A 50 13.38 -22.07 -1.44
N PRO A 51 12.08 -22.40 -1.48
CA PRO A 51 11.03 -21.49 -1.02
C PRO A 51 11.07 -21.26 0.50
N ILE A 52 11.62 -22.19 1.26
CA ILE A 52 11.73 -22.03 2.73
C ILE A 52 12.86 -21.05 3.04
N LEU A 53 14.03 -21.20 2.38
CA LEU A 53 15.12 -20.22 2.51
C LEU A 53 14.64 -18.82 2.12
N GLU A 54 14.00 -18.66 0.95
CA GLU A 54 13.51 -17.36 0.49
C GLU A 54 12.50 -16.73 1.46
N ALA A 55 11.65 -17.53 2.10
CA ALA A 55 10.70 -17.04 3.10
C ALA A 55 11.38 -16.59 4.39
N GLU A 56 12.52 -17.16 4.74
CA GLU A 56 13.22 -16.90 5.99
C GLU A 56 14.17 -15.73 5.89
N VAL A 57 14.89 -15.61 4.76
CA VAL A 57 15.93 -14.57 4.59
C VAL A 57 15.42 -13.27 3.97
N ASN A 58 14.29 -13.29 3.30
CA ASN A 58 13.71 -12.10 2.68
C ASN A 58 12.60 -11.49 3.54
N ASP A 59 12.40 -10.18 3.47
CA ASP A 59 11.36 -9.49 4.22
C ASP A 59 10.50 -8.63 3.28
N TYR A 60 9.18 -8.73 3.45
CA TYR A 60 8.23 -7.92 2.72
C TYR A 60 7.01 -7.58 3.58
N TYR A 61 6.82 -6.32 3.83
CA TYR A 61 5.64 -5.85 4.56
C TYR A 61 5.14 -4.51 4.05
N ALA A 62 3.84 -4.30 4.17
CA ALA A 62 3.18 -3.03 3.99
C ALA A 62 2.57 -2.57 5.32
N ARG A 63 2.79 -1.30 5.69
CA ARG A 63 2.13 -0.65 6.83
C ARG A 63 1.24 0.45 6.32
N THR A 64 -0.04 0.37 6.65
CA THR A 64 -1.00 1.41 6.31
C THR A 64 -1.56 2.03 7.57
N VAL A 65 -1.50 3.35 7.63
CA VAL A 65 -2.21 4.18 8.61
C VAL A 65 -3.31 4.92 7.87
N ARG A 66 -4.53 4.84 8.36
CA ARG A 66 -5.66 5.57 7.79
C ARG A 66 -6.41 6.32 8.89
N ALA A 67 -6.71 7.57 8.63
CA ALA A 67 -7.53 8.41 9.48
C ALA A 67 -8.65 9.03 8.65
N MET A 68 -9.89 8.88 9.09
CA MET A 68 -11.05 9.48 8.45
C MET A 68 -11.86 10.23 9.48
N GLY A 69 -12.25 11.45 9.13
CA GLY A 69 -13.10 12.29 9.95
C GLY A 69 -14.19 12.94 9.12
N THR A 70 -15.39 13.04 9.68
CA THR A 70 -16.53 13.70 9.06
C THR A 70 -17.16 14.67 10.05
N ALA A 71 -17.36 15.92 9.61
CA ALA A 71 -18.12 16.92 10.33
C ALA A 71 -19.37 17.29 9.53
N LYS A 72 -20.50 17.40 10.22
CA LYS A 72 -21.78 17.79 9.61
C LYS A 72 -22.35 18.97 10.36
N ILE A 73 -22.70 20.00 9.60
CA ILE A 73 -23.42 21.18 10.08
C ILE A 73 -24.74 21.27 9.32
N ALA A 74 -25.82 21.50 10.03
CA ALA A 74 -27.14 21.74 9.44
C ALA A 74 -27.80 22.90 10.16
N TYR A 75 -28.37 23.82 9.39
CA TYR A 75 -29.01 25.03 9.89
C TYR A 75 -30.31 25.30 9.14
N ASN A 76 -31.37 25.58 9.89
CA ASN A 76 -32.64 26.04 9.32
C ASN A 76 -32.56 27.55 9.18
N VAL A 77 -32.39 28.04 7.95
CA VAL A 77 -32.35 29.51 7.67
C VAL A 77 -33.74 30.13 7.88
N TRP A 78 -34.77 29.41 7.44
CA TRP A 78 -36.17 29.70 7.64
C TRP A 78 -36.93 28.40 7.91
N ASP A 79 -38.19 28.51 8.30
CA ASP A 79 -39.05 27.32 8.56
C ASP A 79 -39.14 26.36 7.36
N ASN A 80 -38.97 26.91 6.16
CA ASN A 80 -39.09 26.15 4.91
C ASN A 80 -37.76 25.91 4.21
N LEU A 81 -36.64 26.42 4.75
CA LEU A 81 -35.32 26.35 4.09
C LEU A 81 -34.24 25.85 5.05
N LYS A 82 -33.64 24.71 4.70
CA LYS A 82 -32.56 24.09 5.44
C LYS A 82 -31.31 24.04 4.59
N VAL A 83 -30.19 24.47 5.14
CA VAL A 83 -28.84 24.30 4.60
C VAL A 83 -28.12 23.24 5.39
N SER A 84 -27.44 22.35 4.73
CA SER A 84 -26.54 21.38 5.40
C SER A 84 -25.24 21.24 4.63
N SER A 85 -24.14 21.19 5.37
CA SER A 85 -22.79 20.95 4.85
C SER A 85 -22.19 19.76 5.56
N VAL A 86 -21.60 18.85 4.80
CA VAL A 86 -20.84 17.71 5.29
C VAL A 86 -19.42 17.85 4.77
N PHE A 87 -18.47 17.91 5.66
CA PHE A 87 -17.05 17.94 5.33
C PHE A 87 -16.38 16.65 5.80
N THR A 88 -15.69 15.97 4.88
CA THR A 88 -14.99 14.72 5.16
C THR A 88 -13.53 14.86 4.76
N VAL A 89 -12.63 14.39 5.63
CA VAL A 89 -11.21 14.20 5.36
C VAL A 89 -10.90 12.73 5.47
N ASP A 90 -10.26 12.15 4.45
CA ASP A 90 -9.78 10.78 4.43
C ASP A 90 -8.29 10.78 4.09
N TYR A 91 -7.47 10.48 5.08
CA TYR A 91 -6.02 10.42 4.99
C TYR A 91 -5.53 8.98 5.05
N SER A 92 -4.59 8.61 4.20
CA SER A 92 -3.98 7.28 4.18
C SER A 92 -2.49 7.38 3.83
N LEU A 93 -1.64 6.88 4.73
CA LEU A 93 -0.21 6.70 4.50
C LEU A 93 0.13 5.21 4.46
N THR A 94 0.65 4.75 3.33
CA THR A 94 1.16 3.39 3.15
C THR A 94 2.67 3.42 3.00
N LYS A 95 3.36 2.62 3.82
CA LYS A 95 4.80 2.34 3.70
C LYS A 95 4.97 0.89 3.32
N ASP A 96 5.54 0.68 2.14
CA ASP A 96 5.85 -0.62 1.58
C ASP A 96 7.35 -0.85 1.65
N PHE A 97 7.75 -1.96 2.24
CA PHE A 97 9.16 -2.33 2.40
C PHE A 97 9.38 -3.73 1.85
N PHE A 98 10.43 -3.85 1.06
CA PHE A 98 10.85 -5.11 0.46
C PHE A 98 12.36 -5.25 0.58
N PHE A 99 12.82 -6.40 1.08
CA PHE A 99 14.22 -6.73 1.19
C PHE A 99 14.47 -8.13 0.67
N GLN A 100 15.50 -8.28 -0.15
CA GLN A 100 16.05 -9.56 -0.59
C GLN A 100 17.46 -9.70 -0.06
N SER A 101 17.66 -10.75 0.75
CA SER A 101 18.95 -11.07 1.36
C SER A 101 19.96 -11.53 0.32
N PRO A 102 21.26 -11.22 0.50
CA PRO A 102 22.33 -11.82 -0.30
C PRO A 102 22.39 -13.36 -0.19
N ASP A 103 21.83 -13.92 0.88
CA ASP A 103 21.76 -15.38 1.08
C ASP A 103 20.65 -16.04 0.25
N GLY A 104 19.65 -15.24 -0.19
CA GLY A 104 18.61 -15.68 -1.12
C GLY A 104 19.10 -15.62 -2.57
N ARG A 105 18.47 -16.41 -3.44
CA ARG A 105 18.91 -16.52 -4.83
C ARG A 105 18.78 -15.22 -5.62
N ASP A 106 17.67 -14.51 -5.49
CA ASP A 106 17.48 -13.22 -6.19
C ASP A 106 18.38 -12.13 -5.63
N GLY A 107 18.53 -12.09 -4.31
CA GLY A 107 19.35 -11.10 -3.63
C GLY A 107 20.85 -11.30 -3.82
N ALA A 108 21.31 -12.54 -3.98
CA ALA A 108 22.73 -12.87 -4.19
C ALA A 108 23.33 -12.11 -5.39
N THR A 109 22.58 -11.98 -6.50
CA THR A 109 23.04 -11.26 -7.71
C THR A 109 23.33 -9.78 -7.44
N TYR A 110 22.66 -9.19 -6.43
CA TYR A 110 22.79 -7.77 -6.07
C TYR A 110 23.57 -7.56 -4.78
N GLN A 111 24.12 -8.62 -4.17
CA GLN A 111 24.69 -8.59 -2.82
C GLN A 111 23.69 -7.99 -1.79
N GLY A 112 22.44 -8.41 -1.89
CA GLY A 112 21.32 -7.84 -1.18
C GLY A 112 20.68 -6.65 -1.89
N ARG A 113 19.35 -6.57 -1.85
CA ARG A 113 18.57 -5.50 -2.47
C ARG A 113 17.42 -5.09 -1.56
N GLY A 114 17.29 -3.80 -1.31
CA GLY A 114 16.18 -3.21 -0.56
C GLY A 114 15.40 -2.20 -1.38
N ARG A 115 14.10 -2.11 -1.12
CA ARG A 115 13.19 -1.13 -1.70
C ARG A 115 12.24 -0.60 -0.63
N MET A 116 12.02 0.70 -0.65
CA MET A 116 10.99 1.34 0.16
C MET A 116 10.14 2.23 -0.74
N GLN A 117 8.83 2.15 -0.56
CA GLN A 117 7.87 3.02 -1.20
C GLN A 117 6.96 3.61 -0.13
N MET A 118 6.75 4.91 -0.20
CA MET A 118 5.82 5.63 0.67
C MET A 118 4.77 6.27 -0.22
N THR A 119 3.52 5.93 0.03
CA THR A 119 2.38 6.50 -0.69
C THR A 119 1.52 7.25 0.30
N ASP A 120 1.44 8.57 0.15
CA ASP A 120 0.57 9.47 0.90
C ASP A 120 -0.64 9.85 0.06
N ARG A 121 -1.83 9.77 0.65
CA ARG A 121 -3.09 10.11 -0.01
C ARG A 121 -3.96 10.88 0.95
N ILE A 122 -4.42 12.04 0.52
CA ILE A 122 -5.40 12.79 1.28
C ILE A 122 -6.55 13.22 0.36
N ARG A 123 -7.77 12.99 0.82
CA ARG A 123 -8.99 13.38 0.12
C ARG A 123 -9.82 14.26 1.02
N TYR A 124 -10.20 15.40 0.49
CA TYR A 124 -11.15 16.33 1.09
C TYR A 124 -12.43 16.29 0.28
N THR A 125 -13.57 16.13 0.95
CA THR A 125 -14.88 16.17 0.30
C THR A 125 -15.76 17.13 1.06
N SER A 126 -16.39 18.09 0.36
CA SER A 126 -17.37 19.02 0.90
C SER A 126 -18.67 18.87 0.12
N GLN A 127 -19.71 18.39 0.80
CA GLN A 127 -21.05 18.22 0.23
C GLN A 127 -21.97 19.25 0.86
N ASN A 128 -22.58 20.10 0.04
CA ASN A 128 -23.46 21.17 0.47
C ASN A 128 -24.85 20.97 -0.12
N ASN A 129 -25.85 20.92 0.74
CA ASN A 129 -27.23 20.68 0.34
C ASN A 129 -28.11 21.83 0.79
N LEU A 130 -28.98 22.27 -0.10
CA LEU A 130 -30.05 23.23 0.17
C LEU A 130 -31.38 22.48 -0.03
N THR A 131 -32.18 22.45 1.01
CA THR A 131 -33.50 21.80 1.00
C THR A 131 -34.59 22.85 1.27
N TYR A 132 -35.51 23.00 0.34
CA TYR A 132 -36.69 23.82 0.51
C TYR A 132 -37.93 22.92 0.57
N SER A 133 -38.83 23.17 1.52
CA SER A 133 -40.11 22.45 1.63
C SER A 133 -41.18 23.36 2.17
N LYS A 134 -42.29 23.50 1.44
CA LYS A 134 -43.41 24.33 1.85
C LYS A 134 -44.73 23.72 1.41
N THR A 135 -45.73 23.81 2.31
CA THR A 135 -47.12 23.44 2.05
C THR A 135 -47.98 24.66 1.86
N PHE A 136 -48.71 24.69 0.76
CA PHE A 136 -49.64 25.76 0.38
C PHE A 136 -51.06 25.16 0.32
N GLY A 137 -51.81 25.27 1.40
CA GLY A 137 -53.12 24.65 1.49
C GLY A 137 -53.08 23.13 1.37
N LYS A 138 -53.58 22.56 0.26
CA LYS A 138 -53.55 21.12 -0.02
C LYS A 138 -52.36 20.67 -0.87
N HIS A 139 -51.48 21.58 -1.27
CA HIS A 139 -50.32 21.34 -2.12
C HIS A 139 -49.05 21.44 -1.31
N SER A 140 -48.16 20.45 -1.46
CA SER A 140 -46.83 20.45 -0.87
C SER A 140 -45.78 20.46 -1.98
N VAL A 141 -44.81 21.36 -1.88
CA VAL A 141 -43.69 21.50 -2.79
C VAL A 141 -42.41 21.28 -2.02
N SER A 142 -41.53 20.40 -2.52
CA SER A 142 -40.17 20.25 -2.02
C SER A 142 -39.17 20.30 -3.15
N ALA A 143 -38.02 20.94 -2.89
CA ALA A 143 -36.89 21.03 -3.81
C ALA A 143 -35.60 20.83 -3.03
N VAL A 144 -34.68 20.11 -3.64
CA VAL A 144 -33.33 19.87 -3.11
C VAL A 144 -32.32 20.22 -4.20
N THR A 145 -31.31 20.98 -3.84
CA THR A 145 -30.12 21.14 -4.67
C THR A 145 -28.89 20.73 -3.86
N ALA A 146 -27.93 20.10 -4.52
CA ALA A 146 -26.70 19.64 -3.94
C ALA A 146 -25.52 20.17 -4.75
N PHE A 147 -24.43 20.47 -4.06
CA PHE A 147 -23.16 20.85 -4.64
C PHE A 147 -22.03 20.12 -3.89
N GLU A 148 -21.17 19.44 -4.63
CA GLU A 148 -20.03 18.71 -4.09
C GLU A 148 -18.71 19.23 -4.66
N VAL A 149 -17.72 19.37 -3.77
CA VAL A 149 -16.33 19.63 -4.13
C VAL A 149 -15.48 18.53 -3.53
N MET A 150 -14.62 17.94 -4.33
CA MET A 150 -13.63 16.98 -3.92
C MET A 150 -12.24 17.45 -4.35
N LYS A 151 -11.29 17.39 -3.42
CA LYS A 151 -9.86 17.57 -3.69
C LYS A 151 -9.13 16.30 -3.28
N TYR A 152 -8.23 15.83 -4.12
CA TYR A 152 -7.41 14.66 -3.90
C TYR A 152 -5.95 15.01 -4.16
N ASP A 153 -5.12 14.80 -3.15
CA ASP A 153 -3.67 14.96 -3.23
C ASP A 153 -3.03 13.58 -3.06
N TYR A 154 -2.09 13.26 -3.91
CA TYR A 154 -1.34 12.01 -3.93
C TYR A 154 0.14 12.30 -4.05
N GLU A 155 0.92 11.69 -3.17
CA GLU A 155 2.38 11.69 -3.23
C GLU A 155 2.88 10.25 -3.13
N ASP A 156 3.80 9.89 -4.02
CA ASP A 156 4.49 8.62 -4.01
C ASP A 156 5.99 8.85 -4.04
N LEU A 157 6.69 8.30 -3.06
CA LEU A 157 8.13 8.34 -2.92
C LEU A 157 8.68 6.93 -2.97
N TYR A 158 9.58 6.68 -3.89
CA TYR A 158 10.21 5.39 -4.12
C TYR A 158 11.73 5.50 -4.00
N ALA A 159 12.36 4.53 -3.34
CA ALA A 159 13.80 4.39 -3.31
C ALA A 159 14.19 2.90 -3.27
N ALA A 160 15.22 2.55 -4.04
CA ALA A 160 15.80 1.22 -4.07
C ALA A 160 17.33 1.28 -4.03
N LYS A 161 17.94 0.41 -3.26
CA LYS A 161 19.39 0.28 -3.10
C LYS A 161 19.81 -1.19 -3.09
N LYS A 162 21.08 -1.44 -3.37
CA LYS A 162 21.73 -2.76 -3.37
C LYS A 162 23.06 -2.70 -2.64
N THR A 163 23.72 -3.85 -2.55
CA THR A 163 25.02 -4.02 -1.93
C THR A 163 24.95 -3.71 -0.42
N TYR A 164 24.40 -4.68 0.31
CA TYR A 164 24.36 -4.68 1.76
C TYR A 164 25.63 -5.33 2.33
N GLY A 165 26.15 -4.77 3.42
CA GLY A 165 27.25 -5.37 4.16
C GLY A 165 26.86 -6.67 4.88
N GLN A 166 27.84 -7.39 5.43
CA GLN A 166 27.61 -8.67 6.11
C GLN A 166 26.79 -8.54 7.41
N ASP A 167 26.84 -7.40 8.09
CA ASP A 167 25.96 -7.10 9.21
C ASP A 167 24.61 -6.62 8.68
N ILE A 168 23.68 -7.53 8.53
CA ILE A 168 22.44 -7.29 7.81
C ILE A 168 21.47 -6.43 8.64
N ASN A 169 21.69 -5.15 8.63
CA ASN A 169 20.64 -4.17 8.88
C ASN A 169 19.92 -3.92 7.54
N THR A 170 18.68 -4.36 7.44
CA THR A 170 17.85 -4.28 6.22
C THR A 170 17.44 -2.85 5.84
N SER A 171 17.83 -1.83 6.62
CA SER A 171 17.58 -0.44 6.32
C SER A 171 18.25 0.01 5.00
N LEU A 172 17.55 0.77 4.17
CA LEU A 172 18.12 1.34 2.94
C LEU A 172 19.36 2.22 3.19
N GLY A 173 19.48 2.79 4.39
CA GLY A 173 20.68 3.55 4.77
C GLY A 173 21.95 2.71 4.82
N ASN A 174 21.85 1.41 5.03
CA ASN A 174 22.98 0.49 5.12
C ASN A 174 23.43 -0.08 3.76
N ALA A 175 22.71 0.19 2.69
CA ALA A 175 23.09 -0.23 1.35
C ALA A 175 24.03 0.80 0.69
N ALA A 176 25.09 0.31 0.02
CA ALA A 176 26.11 1.18 -0.56
C ALA A 176 25.64 1.84 -1.86
N ASP A 177 25.04 1.06 -2.76
CA ASP A 177 24.78 1.49 -4.12
C ASP A 177 23.29 1.81 -4.35
N PRO A 178 22.94 2.98 -4.88
CA PRO A 178 21.59 3.27 -5.32
C PRO A 178 21.25 2.46 -6.57
N ILE A 179 19.99 1.99 -6.67
CA ILE A 179 19.45 1.43 -7.90
C ILE A 179 18.57 2.46 -8.59
N ASP A 180 17.63 3.04 -7.83
CA ASP A 180 16.62 3.94 -8.35
C ASP A 180 16.01 4.78 -7.24
N ALA A 181 15.53 5.98 -7.59
CA ALA A 181 14.72 6.83 -6.72
C ALA A 181 13.79 7.67 -7.58
N ASP A 182 12.52 7.75 -7.21
CA ASP A 182 11.50 8.51 -7.93
C ASP A 182 10.53 9.18 -6.95
N GLN A 183 9.96 10.30 -7.37
CA GLN A 183 8.89 10.98 -6.66
C GLN A 183 7.80 11.37 -7.66
N LYS A 184 6.57 11.01 -7.35
CA LYS A 184 5.40 11.39 -8.12
C LYS A 184 4.43 12.17 -7.26
N LEU A 185 3.99 13.31 -7.78
CA LEU A 185 2.98 14.17 -7.18
C LEU A 185 1.78 14.27 -8.13
N GLN A 186 0.59 14.20 -7.58
CA GLN A 186 -0.66 14.40 -8.33
C GLN A 186 -1.66 15.15 -7.45
N GLU A 187 -2.27 16.16 -8.02
CA GLU A 187 -3.34 16.93 -7.38
C GLU A 187 -4.53 17.00 -8.35
N ASP A 188 -5.68 16.56 -7.88
CA ASP A 188 -6.92 16.57 -8.65
C ASP A 188 -8.02 17.29 -7.85
N ALA A 189 -8.79 18.12 -8.51
CA ALA A 189 -9.97 18.76 -7.95
C ALA A 189 -11.18 18.52 -8.86
N LEU A 190 -12.31 18.14 -8.28
CA LEU A 190 -13.56 17.91 -8.97
C LEU A 190 -14.67 18.72 -8.30
N MET A 191 -15.52 19.36 -9.11
CA MET A 191 -16.74 20.03 -8.68
C MET A 191 -17.93 19.49 -9.46
N SER A 192 -19.01 19.20 -8.75
CA SER A 192 -20.27 18.71 -9.33
C SER A 192 -21.50 19.25 -8.60
#